data_877eb5cd19a353249a4d21e76b9ea702
#
_entry.id   877eb5cd19a353249a4d21e76b9ea702
#
_cell.length_a   1.000
_cell.length_b   1.000
_cell.length_c   1.000
_cell.angle_alpha   90.00
_cell.angle_beta   90.00
_cell.angle_gamma   90.00
#
_symmetry.space_group_name_H-M   'P 1'
#
loop_
_entity.id
_entity.type
_entity.pdbx_description
1 polymer ?
#
loop_
_entity_poly.entity_id
_entity_poly.type
_entity_poly.pdbx_seq_one_letter_code
_entity_poly.pdbx_strand_id
1 'polypeptide(L)'
;MILTPIPSDRLPEMLRQFRDSLADAFAREILHRIAATSPDRALAAVAETHCQQALALAREFGMDVAEGHLSSGLSWDGERLYADTEAFVLVHEIAHFQLASPARRRLIDFGLGAGPDTVDRAAAERVEVLTELAGDREEAMVSLLGILREASLGHPALASFLDQNWLEAAGTERAAAHFSTVLRRLREGGFVDHAGRPTRQLRQHPDEAPELRVA
;
A
#
# COMPACT_ATOMS: atom_id res chain seq x y z
N MET A 1 -3.64 10.64 -13.16
CA MET A 1 -4.90 11.07 -12.48
C MET A 1 -4.62 12.42 -11.83
N ILE A 2 -5.44 13.45 -12.04
CA ILE A 2 -5.24 14.75 -11.35
C ILE A 2 -5.97 14.63 -10.02
N LEU A 3 -5.20 14.63 -8.93
CA LEU A 3 -5.74 14.61 -7.57
C LEU A 3 -6.38 15.98 -7.29
N THR A 4 -7.67 16.00 -6.97
CA THR A 4 -8.30 17.19 -6.42
C THR A 4 -8.22 17.10 -4.90
N PRO A 5 -7.41 17.94 -4.23
CA PRO A 5 -7.29 17.90 -2.79
C PRO A 5 -8.66 18.08 -2.13
N ILE A 6 -8.96 17.24 -1.14
CA ILE A 6 -10.18 17.38 -0.35
C ILE A 6 -9.99 18.56 0.61
N PRO A 7 -10.83 19.59 0.54
CA PRO A 7 -10.78 20.69 1.49
C PRO A 7 -10.96 20.18 2.94
N SER A 8 -10.14 20.68 3.87
CA SER A 8 -10.12 20.19 5.26
C SER A 8 -11.46 20.32 5.98
N ASP A 9 -12.25 21.33 5.63
CA ASP A 9 -13.60 21.55 6.16
C ASP A 9 -14.62 20.52 5.65
N ARG A 10 -14.36 19.88 4.50
CA ARG A 10 -15.22 18.83 3.92
C ARG A 10 -14.84 17.42 4.35
N LEU A 11 -13.62 17.23 4.82
CA LEU A 11 -13.10 15.90 5.18
C LEU A 11 -13.98 15.15 6.21
N PRO A 12 -14.45 15.77 7.32
CA PRO A 12 -15.31 15.07 8.29
C PRO A 12 -16.61 14.55 7.67
N GLU A 13 -17.21 15.33 6.79
CA GLU A 13 -18.44 14.95 6.08
C GLU A 13 -18.20 13.79 5.14
N MET A 14 -17.12 13.82 4.35
CA MET A 14 -16.80 12.76 3.40
C MET A 14 -16.47 11.46 4.12
N LEU A 15 -15.72 11.50 5.23
CA LEU A 15 -15.46 10.32 6.06
C LEU A 15 -16.75 9.73 6.64
N ARG A 16 -17.69 10.59 7.07
CA ARG A 16 -19.00 10.14 7.55
C ARG A 16 -19.78 9.46 6.43
N GLN A 17 -19.89 10.08 5.24
CA GLN A 17 -20.60 9.52 4.09
C GLN A 17 -20.00 8.17 3.68
N PHE A 18 -18.68 8.06 3.64
CA PHE A 18 -17.99 6.82 3.32
C PHE A 18 -18.28 5.74 4.36
N ARG A 19 -18.17 6.07 5.66
CA ARG A 19 -18.52 5.15 6.75
C ARG A 19 -19.96 4.65 6.66
N ASP A 20 -20.91 5.57 6.38
CA ASP A 20 -22.33 5.25 6.35
C ASP A 20 -22.71 4.40 5.12
N SER A 21 -21.88 4.44 4.04
CA SER A 21 -22.02 3.57 2.88
C SER A 21 -21.47 2.15 3.09
N LEU A 22 -20.63 1.93 4.13
CA LEU A 22 -20.09 0.61 4.44
C LEU A 22 -21.13 -0.26 5.16
N ALA A 23 -21.52 -1.38 4.55
CA ALA A 23 -22.49 -2.30 5.16
C ALA A 23 -21.87 -3.12 6.31
N ASP A 24 -20.58 -3.47 6.20
CA ASP A 24 -19.88 -4.33 7.16
C ASP A 24 -19.36 -3.53 8.37
N ALA A 25 -19.68 -4.00 9.58
CA ALA A 25 -19.19 -3.40 10.82
C ALA A 25 -17.65 -3.47 10.95
N PHE A 26 -17.03 -4.53 10.44
CA PHE A 26 -15.59 -4.67 10.43
C PHE A 26 -14.93 -3.60 9.54
N ALA A 27 -15.47 -3.36 8.34
CA ALA A 27 -14.98 -2.32 7.45
C ALA A 27 -15.12 -0.92 8.08
N ARG A 28 -16.22 -0.65 8.78
CA ARG A 28 -16.42 0.62 9.53
C ARG A 28 -15.39 0.80 10.64
N GLU A 29 -15.06 -0.26 11.37
CA GLU A 29 -14.04 -0.22 12.43
C GLU A 29 -12.64 0.05 11.85
N ILE A 30 -12.30 -0.56 10.72
CA ILE A 30 -11.05 -0.30 10.00
C ILE A 30 -10.97 1.17 9.57
N LEU A 31 -12.02 1.68 8.93
CA LEU A 31 -12.08 3.09 8.54
C LEU A 31 -11.93 4.02 9.75
N HIS A 32 -12.58 3.69 10.88
CA HIS A 32 -12.47 4.48 12.11
C HIS A 32 -11.02 4.58 12.60
N ARG A 33 -10.27 3.48 12.58
CA ARG A 33 -8.85 3.48 12.99
C ARG A 33 -7.96 4.30 12.05
N ILE A 34 -8.19 4.23 10.74
CA ILE A 34 -7.49 5.07 9.77
C ILE A 34 -7.82 6.55 10.03
N ALA A 35 -9.11 6.87 10.16
CA ALA A 35 -9.59 8.24 10.38
C ALA A 35 -9.17 8.85 11.74
N ALA A 36 -8.78 8.03 12.71
CA ALA A 36 -8.25 8.48 13.99
C ALA A 36 -6.79 8.97 13.92
N THR A 37 -6.10 8.77 12.79
CA THR A 37 -4.74 9.27 12.57
C THR A 37 -4.74 10.68 11.96
N SER A 38 -3.56 11.30 11.82
CA SER A 38 -3.45 12.63 11.23
C SER A 38 -3.78 12.62 9.72
N PRO A 39 -4.52 13.62 9.22
CA PRO A 39 -4.67 13.85 7.77
C PRO A 39 -3.44 14.54 7.15
N ASP A 40 -2.53 15.07 7.98
CA ASP A 40 -1.33 15.77 7.54
C ASP A 40 -0.10 14.89 7.70
N ARG A 41 0.85 15.02 6.78
CA ARG A 41 2.14 14.36 6.86
C ARG A 41 2.92 14.81 8.09
N ALA A 42 3.75 13.92 8.63
CA ALA A 42 4.55 14.23 9.82
C ALA A 42 5.56 15.35 9.56
N LEU A 43 5.79 16.20 10.58
CA LEU A 43 6.89 17.16 10.57
C LEU A 43 8.25 16.45 10.56
N ALA A 44 9.30 17.10 10.05
CA ALA A 44 10.59 16.49 9.77
C ALA A 44 11.18 15.64 10.92
N ALA A 45 11.12 16.13 12.17
CA ALA A 45 11.66 15.39 13.32
C ALA A 45 10.88 14.10 13.63
N VAL A 46 9.57 14.06 13.36
CA VAL A 46 8.71 12.88 13.54
C VAL A 46 8.84 11.97 12.31
N ALA A 47 8.99 12.55 11.11
CA ALA A 47 9.19 11.82 9.87
C ALA A 47 10.43 10.92 9.94
N GLU A 48 11.55 11.39 10.49
CA GLU A 48 12.76 10.58 10.70
C GLU A 48 12.47 9.36 11.59
N THR A 49 11.73 9.56 12.69
CA THR A 49 11.33 8.44 13.56
C THR A 49 10.46 7.43 12.81
N HIS A 50 9.52 7.89 11.99
CA HIS A 50 8.68 7.02 11.16
C HIS A 50 9.51 6.24 10.13
N CYS A 51 10.52 6.87 9.49
CA CYS A 51 11.45 6.18 8.59
C CYS A 51 12.20 5.07 9.33
N GLN A 52 12.75 5.34 10.51
CA GLN A 52 13.45 4.33 11.31
C GLN A 52 12.54 3.16 11.71
N GLN A 53 11.28 3.42 12.04
CA GLN A 53 10.28 2.38 12.33
C GLN A 53 9.96 1.55 11.08
N ALA A 54 9.78 2.18 9.91
CA ALA A 54 9.54 1.49 8.65
C ALA A 54 10.74 0.61 8.25
N LEU A 55 11.99 1.10 8.40
CA LEU A 55 13.21 0.33 8.13
C LEU A 55 13.39 -0.83 9.10
N ALA A 56 13.04 -0.64 10.38
CA ALA A 56 13.04 -1.74 11.34
C ALA A 56 12.04 -2.82 10.93
N LEU A 57 10.84 -2.42 10.50
CA LEU A 57 9.82 -3.33 9.98
C LEU A 57 10.29 -4.07 8.73
N ALA A 58 10.94 -3.40 7.77
CA ALA A 58 11.49 -4.04 6.57
C ALA A 58 12.46 -5.18 6.93
N ARG A 59 13.35 -4.92 7.89
CA ARG A 59 14.30 -5.95 8.39
C ARG A 59 13.58 -7.12 9.07
N GLU A 60 12.47 -6.89 9.77
CA GLU A 60 11.65 -7.95 10.35
C GLU A 60 11.01 -8.86 9.29
N PHE A 61 10.77 -8.34 8.08
CA PHE A 61 10.33 -9.12 6.92
C PHE A 61 11.48 -9.80 6.18
N GLY A 62 12.73 -9.59 6.62
CA GLY A 62 13.92 -10.13 5.97
C GLY A 62 14.34 -9.39 4.71
N MET A 63 13.91 -8.14 4.55
CA MET A 63 14.38 -7.28 3.48
C MET A 63 15.74 -6.70 3.86
N ASP A 64 16.71 -6.80 2.97
CA ASP A 64 17.96 -6.06 3.09
C ASP A 64 17.71 -4.58 2.77
N VAL A 65 18.31 -3.70 3.54
CA VAL A 65 18.15 -2.24 3.40
C VAL A 65 19.46 -1.62 2.97
N ALA A 66 19.43 -0.79 1.93
CA ALA A 66 20.55 0.00 1.45
C ALA A 66 20.30 1.50 1.70
N GLU A 67 21.38 2.25 1.94
CA GLU A 67 21.34 3.71 1.94
C GLU A 67 21.29 4.24 0.51
N GLY A 68 20.76 5.46 0.33
CA GLY A 68 20.64 6.12 -0.97
C GLY A 68 19.36 5.75 -1.70
N HIS A 69 19.37 6.03 -3.00
CA HIS A 69 18.24 5.79 -3.92
C HIS A 69 18.73 5.15 -5.22
N LEU A 70 17.84 4.41 -5.88
CA LEU A 70 18.13 3.90 -7.23
C LEU A 70 18.03 5.02 -8.26
N SER A 71 18.93 5.02 -9.23
CA SER A 71 18.90 5.95 -10.37
C SER A 71 17.63 5.78 -11.23
N SER A 72 16.98 4.64 -11.14
CA SER A 72 15.69 4.35 -11.80
C SER A 72 14.47 5.00 -11.14
N GLY A 73 14.63 5.57 -9.92
CA GLY A 73 13.51 6.08 -9.14
C GLY A 73 12.68 5.02 -8.43
N LEU A 74 13.08 3.74 -8.51
CA LEU A 74 12.42 2.62 -7.83
C LEU A 74 13.02 2.43 -6.43
N SER A 75 12.24 1.89 -5.51
CA SER A 75 12.68 1.65 -4.13
C SER A 75 13.19 0.23 -3.88
N TRP A 76 12.83 -0.75 -4.74
CA TRP A 76 13.23 -2.16 -4.64
C TRP A 76 13.98 -2.64 -5.89
N ASP A 77 15.20 -3.17 -5.74
CA ASP A 77 16.01 -3.67 -6.87
C ASP A 77 15.95 -5.19 -7.10
N GLY A 78 15.15 -5.90 -6.31
CA GLY A 78 15.07 -7.37 -6.31
C GLY A 78 15.90 -8.03 -5.21
N GLU A 79 16.73 -7.27 -4.52
CA GLU A 79 17.58 -7.72 -3.41
C GLU A 79 17.47 -6.78 -2.21
N ARG A 80 17.42 -5.45 -2.44
CA ARG A 80 17.52 -4.42 -1.39
C ARG A 80 16.44 -3.36 -1.53
N LEU A 81 15.96 -2.90 -0.37
CA LEU A 81 15.09 -1.74 -0.22
C LEU A 81 15.97 -0.50 -0.01
N TYR A 82 15.80 0.52 -0.81
CA TYR A 82 16.54 1.78 -0.72
C TYR A 82 15.83 2.75 0.22
N ALA A 83 16.59 3.25 1.21
CA ALA A 83 16.05 3.96 2.37
C ALA A 83 15.82 5.46 2.17
N ASP A 84 16.38 6.06 1.10
CA ASP A 84 16.29 7.50 0.84
C ASP A 84 14.93 7.88 0.22
N THR A 85 13.88 7.64 1.01
CA THR A 85 12.51 7.95 0.67
C THR A 85 11.66 8.13 1.94
N GLU A 86 10.42 8.52 1.78
CA GLU A 86 9.51 8.79 2.88
C GLU A 86 8.98 7.50 3.53
N ALA A 87 8.67 7.57 4.83
CA ALA A 87 8.22 6.40 5.61
C ALA A 87 7.01 5.68 5.01
N PHE A 88 6.04 6.41 4.46
CA PHE A 88 4.86 5.80 3.85
C PHE A 88 5.20 5.04 2.56
N VAL A 89 6.19 5.49 1.79
CA VAL A 89 6.71 4.75 0.62
C VAL A 89 7.37 3.45 1.09
N LEU A 90 8.24 3.51 2.11
CA LEU A 90 8.86 2.31 2.67
C LEU A 90 7.81 1.29 3.14
N VAL A 91 6.76 1.75 3.82
CA VAL A 91 5.67 0.88 4.30
C VAL A 91 4.88 0.28 3.13
N HIS A 92 4.69 1.03 2.05
CA HIS A 92 4.06 0.56 0.81
C HIS A 92 4.91 -0.54 0.14
N GLU A 93 6.23 -0.34 0.01
CA GLU A 93 7.16 -1.33 -0.52
C GLU A 93 7.18 -2.64 0.30
N ILE A 94 7.11 -2.52 1.63
CA ILE A 94 6.98 -3.68 2.51
C ILE A 94 5.67 -4.44 2.25
N ALA A 95 4.59 -3.75 1.93
CA ALA A 95 3.32 -4.39 1.57
C ALA A 95 3.44 -5.12 0.22
N HIS A 96 4.13 -4.55 -0.78
CA HIS A 96 4.48 -5.27 -2.02
C HIS A 96 5.29 -6.53 -1.73
N PHE A 97 6.35 -6.43 -0.91
CA PHE A 97 7.16 -7.57 -0.51
C PHE A 97 6.32 -8.67 0.15
N GLN A 98 5.31 -8.28 0.94
CA GLN A 98 4.41 -9.23 1.59
C GLN A 98 3.51 -9.98 0.59
N LEU A 99 2.95 -9.26 -0.39
CA LEU A 99 1.98 -9.78 -1.34
C LEU A 99 2.62 -10.47 -2.55
N ALA A 100 3.83 -10.06 -2.95
CA ALA A 100 4.55 -10.68 -4.04
C ALA A 100 4.86 -12.16 -3.77
N SER A 101 4.81 -12.99 -4.80
CA SER A 101 5.26 -14.38 -4.72
C SER A 101 6.77 -14.46 -4.46
N PRO A 102 7.31 -15.60 -3.97
CA PRO A 102 8.74 -15.76 -3.74
C PRO A 102 9.60 -15.48 -4.98
N ALA A 103 9.09 -15.77 -6.17
CA ALA A 103 9.79 -15.49 -7.43
C ALA A 103 9.83 -13.98 -7.71
N ARG A 104 8.71 -13.29 -7.52
CA ARG A 104 8.59 -11.86 -7.80
C ARG A 104 9.37 -10.97 -6.82
N ARG A 105 9.56 -11.39 -5.59
CA ARG A 105 10.43 -10.66 -4.64
C ARG A 105 11.86 -10.49 -5.12
N ARG A 106 12.31 -11.29 -6.11
CA ARG A 106 13.64 -11.21 -6.71
C ARG A 106 13.69 -10.36 -7.97
N LEU A 107 12.57 -9.77 -8.35
CA LEU A 107 12.47 -8.88 -9.50
C LEU A 107 12.52 -7.43 -9.05
N ILE A 108 13.09 -6.58 -9.88
CA ILE A 108 13.00 -5.14 -9.72
C ILE A 108 11.52 -4.77 -9.65
N ASP A 109 11.16 -3.90 -8.71
CA ASP A 109 9.80 -3.44 -8.49
C ASP A 109 8.77 -4.59 -8.44
N PHE A 110 9.18 -5.72 -7.86
CA PHE A 110 8.36 -6.94 -7.74
C PHE A 110 7.77 -7.45 -9.05
N GLY A 111 8.30 -7.02 -10.19
CA GLY A 111 7.78 -7.37 -11.51
C GLY A 111 6.44 -6.73 -11.84
N LEU A 112 6.14 -5.59 -11.26
CA LEU A 112 4.89 -4.83 -11.51
C LEU A 112 4.93 -4.04 -12.82
N GLY A 113 6.14 -3.71 -13.30
CA GLY A 113 6.31 -2.88 -14.49
C GLY A 113 6.47 -1.40 -14.16
N ALA A 114 6.26 -0.53 -15.17
CA ALA A 114 6.50 0.88 -15.01
C ALA A 114 5.32 1.61 -14.35
N GLY A 115 5.52 2.12 -13.15
CA GLY A 115 4.61 3.04 -12.47
C GLY A 115 4.68 4.48 -13.01
N PRO A 116 3.85 5.41 -12.48
CA PRO A 116 3.84 6.81 -12.91
C PRO A 116 5.18 7.52 -12.76
N ASP A 117 5.92 7.22 -11.69
CA ASP A 117 7.17 7.90 -11.31
C ASP A 117 8.42 7.14 -11.75
N THR A 118 8.26 6.03 -12.49
CA THR A 118 9.39 5.21 -12.95
C THR A 118 10.21 5.97 -14.00
N VAL A 119 11.47 6.23 -13.70
CA VAL A 119 12.41 6.94 -14.59
C VAL A 119 12.86 6.04 -15.74
N ASP A 120 13.30 4.81 -15.45
CA ASP A 120 13.68 3.83 -16.48
C ASP A 120 12.49 2.87 -16.76
N ARG A 121 11.50 3.40 -17.50
CA ARG A 121 10.31 2.64 -17.89
C ARG A 121 10.66 1.38 -18.68
N ALA A 122 11.64 1.45 -19.58
CA ALA A 122 12.03 0.33 -20.41
C ALA A 122 12.64 -0.83 -19.61
N ALA A 123 13.36 -0.54 -18.53
CA ALA A 123 13.87 -1.56 -17.62
C ALA A 123 12.74 -2.21 -16.81
N ALA A 124 11.81 -1.41 -16.30
CA ALA A 124 10.66 -1.89 -15.53
C ALA A 124 9.71 -2.74 -16.39
N GLU A 125 9.39 -2.29 -17.62
CA GLU A 125 8.51 -3.03 -18.55
C GLU A 125 9.11 -4.39 -18.97
N ARG A 126 10.44 -4.51 -19.04
CA ARG A 126 11.09 -5.79 -19.35
C ARG A 126 10.92 -6.86 -18.28
N VAL A 127 10.70 -6.47 -17.04
CA VAL A 127 10.53 -7.40 -15.91
C VAL A 127 9.07 -7.52 -15.46
N GLU A 128 8.17 -6.82 -16.13
CA GLU A 128 6.73 -6.89 -15.84
C GLU A 128 6.19 -8.29 -16.14
N VAL A 129 5.64 -8.93 -15.12
CA VAL A 129 5.14 -10.31 -15.21
C VAL A 129 3.64 -10.43 -14.92
N LEU A 130 3.01 -9.43 -14.32
CA LEU A 130 1.58 -9.45 -14.06
C LEU A 130 0.78 -8.89 -15.23
N THR A 131 -0.44 -9.39 -15.39
CA THR A 131 -1.43 -8.72 -16.24
C THR A 131 -1.85 -7.40 -15.59
N GLU A 132 -2.26 -6.41 -16.38
CA GLU A 132 -2.76 -5.13 -15.90
C GLU A 132 -3.82 -5.29 -14.79
N LEU A 133 -4.80 -6.17 -15.01
CA LEU A 133 -5.85 -6.43 -14.01
C LEU A 133 -5.31 -7.05 -12.71
N ALA A 134 -4.28 -7.89 -12.78
CA ALA A 134 -3.65 -8.48 -11.59
C ALA A 134 -2.82 -7.43 -10.86
N GLY A 135 -2.08 -6.59 -11.59
CA GLY A 135 -1.34 -5.46 -11.05
C GLY A 135 -2.25 -4.47 -10.33
N ASP A 136 -3.32 -4.00 -10.97
CA ASP A 136 -4.29 -3.08 -10.35
C ASP A 136 -4.91 -3.65 -9.07
N ARG A 137 -5.18 -4.95 -9.08
CA ARG A 137 -5.74 -5.65 -7.90
C ARG A 137 -4.73 -5.74 -6.77
N GLU A 138 -3.49 -6.06 -7.08
CA GLU A 138 -2.42 -6.12 -6.09
C GLU A 138 -2.13 -4.74 -5.53
N GLU A 139 -2.05 -3.72 -6.40
CA GLU A 139 -1.83 -2.33 -6.00
C GLU A 139 -2.89 -1.85 -4.99
N ALA A 140 -4.17 -2.14 -5.23
CA ALA A 140 -5.22 -1.81 -4.28
C ALA A 140 -5.05 -2.53 -2.93
N MET A 141 -4.59 -3.79 -2.94
CA MET A 141 -4.31 -4.55 -1.71
C MET A 141 -3.09 -4.01 -0.98
N VAL A 142 -2.02 -3.70 -1.69
CA VAL A 142 -0.79 -3.09 -1.17
C VAL A 142 -1.08 -1.73 -0.54
N SER A 143 -1.79 -0.87 -1.27
CA SER A 143 -2.24 0.43 -0.81
C SER A 143 -2.95 0.31 0.55
N LEU A 144 -4.00 -0.49 0.63
CA LEU A 144 -4.75 -0.62 1.88
C LEU A 144 -3.93 -1.29 3.00
N LEU A 145 -3.13 -2.31 2.69
CA LEU A 145 -2.27 -2.97 3.68
C LEU A 145 -1.22 -2.02 4.25
N GLY A 146 -0.60 -1.19 3.40
CA GLY A 146 0.34 -0.14 3.79
C GLY A 146 -0.31 0.87 4.74
N ILE A 147 -1.47 1.39 4.38
CA ILE A 147 -2.26 2.32 5.21
C ILE A 147 -2.61 1.70 6.58
N LEU A 148 -3.03 0.44 6.60
CA LEU A 148 -3.30 -0.26 7.86
C LEU A 148 -2.04 -0.44 8.71
N ARG A 149 -0.90 -0.63 8.08
CA ARG A 149 0.40 -0.72 8.74
C ARG A 149 0.79 0.62 9.35
N GLU A 150 0.65 1.72 8.59
CA GLU A 150 0.86 3.07 9.10
C GLU A 150 -0.01 3.33 10.33
N ALA A 151 -1.31 3.02 10.27
CA ALA A 151 -2.21 3.17 11.40
C ALA A 151 -1.76 2.37 12.63
N SER A 152 -1.21 1.15 12.43
CA SER A 152 -0.70 0.30 13.50
C SER A 152 0.60 0.82 14.13
N LEU A 153 1.39 1.58 13.37
CA LEU A 153 2.63 2.21 13.81
C LEU A 153 2.40 3.60 14.43
N GLY A 154 1.18 4.14 14.35
CA GLY A 154 0.86 5.50 14.77
C GLY A 154 1.30 6.57 13.77
N HIS A 155 1.55 6.17 12.52
CA HIS A 155 1.86 7.08 11.41
C HIS A 155 0.60 7.74 10.86
N PRO A 156 0.73 8.79 9.99
CA PRO A 156 -0.41 9.50 9.41
C PRO A 156 -1.13 8.69 8.32
N ALA A 157 -1.75 7.59 8.69
CA ALA A 157 -2.45 6.69 7.76
C ALA A 157 -3.60 7.38 7.01
N LEU A 158 -4.28 8.35 7.64
CA LEU A 158 -5.32 9.13 6.97
C LEU A 158 -4.74 9.97 5.83
N ALA A 159 -3.53 10.52 5.98
CA ALA A 159 -2.85 11.22 4.89
C ALA A 159 -2.65 10.30 3.68
N SER A 160 -2.13 9.07 3.90
CA SER A 160 -1.97 8.07 2.84
C SER A 160 -3.29 7.63 2.22
N PHE A 161 -4.34 7.51 3.03
CA PHE A 161 -5.68 7.17 2.57
C PHE A 161 -6.27 8.24 1.62
N LEU A 162 -5.97 9.52 1.89
CA LEU A 162 -6.35 10.63 1.04
C LEU A 162 -5.51 10.67 -0.25
N ASP A 163 -4.20 10.58 -0.14
CA ASP A 163 -3.27 10.66 -1.27
C ASP A 163 -3.49 9.51 -2.27
N GLN A 164 -3.91 8.34 -1.80
CA GLN A 164 -4.21 7.17 -2.61
C GLN A 164 -5.69 7.08 -3.03
N ASN A 165 -6.44 8.17 -2.92
CA ASN A 165 -7.82 8.35 -3.44
C ASN A 165 -8.89 7.42 -2.88
N TRP A 166 -8.70 6.85 -1.71
CA TRP A 166 -9.70 5.96 -1.12
C TRP A 166 -11.04 6.64 -0.81
N LEU A 167 -11.06 7.97 -0.70
CA LEU A 167 -12.29 8.77 -0.56
C LEU A 167 -12.84 9.30 -1.89
N GLU A 168 -12.22 8.97 -3.02
CA GLU A 168 -12.80 9.31 -4.32
C GLU A 168 -14.18 8.65 -4.44
N ALA A 169 -15.17 9.43 -4.82
CA ALA A 169 -16.56 8.99 -4.84
C ALA A 169 -17.08 8.46 -3.48
N ALA A 170 -16.59 9.01 -2.35
CA ALA A 170 -17.10 8.72 -1.02
C ALA A 170 -18.64 8.83 -0.97
N GLY A 171 -19.28 7.91 -0.27
CA GLY A 171 -20.74 7.82 -0.20
C GLY A 171 -21.40 7.05 -1.35
N THR A 172 -20.64 6.57 -2.34
CA THR A 172 -21.16 5.68 -3.38
C THR A 172 -21.05 4.22 -2.97
N GLU A 173 -22.00 3.39 -3.42
CA GLU A 173 -21.95 1.94 -3.26
C GLU A 173 -20.68 1.32 -3.87
N ARG A 174 -20.23 1.87 -5.00
CA ARG A 174 -19.02 1.39 -5.69
C ARG A 174 -17.77 1.55 -4.83
N ALA A 175 -17.55 2.72 -4.23
CA ALA A 175 -16.38 2.98 -3.37
C ALA A 175 -16.41 2.08 -2.13
N ALA A 176 -17.57 1.94 -1.49
CA ALA A 176 -17.77 1.06 -0.33
C ALA A 176 -17.53 -0.42 -0.66
N ALA A 177 -18.03 -0.88 -1.81
CA ALA A 177 -17.85 -2.25 -2.29
C ALA A 177 -16.36 -2.53 -2.62
N HIS A 178 -15.66 -1.57 -3.22
CA HIS A 178 -14.23 -1.69 -3.51
C HIS A 178 -13.42 -1.85 -2.22
N PHE A 179 -13.56 -0.94 -1.26
CA PHE A 179 -12.89 -1.00 0.04
C PHE A 179 -13.14 -2.33 0.76
N SER A 180 -14.41 -2.73 0.86
CA SER A 180 -14.82 -3.98 1.52
C SER A 180 -14.26 -5.22 0.81
N THR A 181 -14.17 -5.19 -0.52
CA THR A 181 -13.62 -6.29 -1.31
C THR A 181 -12.12 -6.44 -1.09
N VAL A 182 -11.37 -5.33 -1.10
CA VAL A 182 -9.93 -5.33 -0.85
C VAL A 182 -9.64 -5.82 0.57
N LEU A 183 -10.36 -5.31 1.56
CA LEU A 183 -10.22 -5.72 2.95
C LEU A 183 -10.51 -7.21 3.16
N ARG A 184 -11.56 -7.74 2.52
CA ARG A 184 -11.88 -9.16 2.56
C ARG A 184 -10.75 -10.01 1.98
N ARG A 185 -10.18 -9.62 0.82
CA ARG A 185 -9.04 -10.33 0.20
C ARG A 185 -7.81 -10.34 1.10
N LEU A 186 -7.50 -9.22 1.75
CA LEU A 186 -6.38 -9.15 2.71
C LEU A 186 -6.59 -10.12 3.87
N ARG A 187 -7.82 -10.25 4.38
CA ARG A 187 -8.14 -11.23 5.44
C ARG A 187 -8.06 -12.67 4.93
N GLU A 188 -8.65 -12.98 3.79
CA GLU A 188 -8.62 -14.32 3.18
C GLU A 188 -7.18 -14.75 2.88
N GLY A 189 -6.31 -13.83 2.47
CA GLY A 189 -4.87 -14.06 2.28
C GLY A 189 -4.07 -14.13 3.58
N GLY A 190 -4.67 -13.85 4.74
CA GLY A 190 -3.99 -13.88 6.04
C GLY A 190 -3.10 -12.66 6.30
N PHE A 191 -3.12 -11.64 5.44
CA PHE A 191 -2.32 -10.41 5.59
C PHE A 191 -2.88 -9.47 6.65
N VAL A 192 -4.16 -9.63 6.97
CA VAL A 192 -4.87 -8.91 8.03
C VAL A 192 -5.58 -9.94 8.91
N ASP A 193 -5.45 -9.83 10.22
CA ASP A 193 -6.07 -10.71 11.19
C ASP A 193 -7.58 -10.42 11.38
N HIS A 194 -8.24 -11.22 12.23
CA HIS A 194 -9.67 -11.05 12.53
C HIS A 194 -10.00 -9.73 13.24
N ALA A 195 -9.00 -9.10 13.89
CA ALA A 195 -9.13 -7.78 14.50
C ALA A 195 -8.76 -6.64 13.53
N GLY A 196 -8.43 -6.96 12.27
CA GLY A 196 -8.05 -5.97 11.26
C GLY A 196 -6.64 -5.40 11.45
N ARG A 197 -5.75 -6.13 12.10
CA ARG A 197 -4.35 -5.74 12.26
C ARG A 197 -3.52 -6.40 11.18
N PRO A 198 -2.59 -5.68 10.54
CA PRO A 198 -1.64 -6.28 9.60
C PRO A 198 -0.81 -7.37 10.26
N THR A 199 -0.73 -8.52 9.62
CA THR A 199 0.08 -9.65 10.07
C THR A 199 1.49 -9.59 9.47
N ARG A 200 2.36 -10.53 9.86
CA ARG A 200 3.69 -10.71 9.25
C ARG A 200 3.72 -11.85 8.22
N GLN A 201 2.57 -12.31 7.77
CA GLN A 201 2.51 -13.37 6.79
C GLN A 201 3.05 -12.89 5.45
N LEU A 202 3.95 -13.66 4.86
CA LEU A 202 4.41 -13.50 3.48
C LEU A 202 3.65 -14.47 2.58
N ARG A 203 3.28 -14.04 1.38
CA ARG A 203 2.74 -14.94 0.35
C ARG A 203 3.77 -16.03 0.06
N GLN A 204 3.35 -17.30 0.12
CA GLN A 204 4.21 -18.46 -0.16
C GLN A 204 3.88 -19.12 -1.49
N HIS A 205 2.70 -18.88 -2.01
CA HIS A 205 2.23 -19.49 -3.26
C HIS A 205 2.73 -18.70 -4.48
N PRO A 206 3.05 -19.38 -5.59
CA PRO A 206 3.34 -18.74 -6.87
C PRO A 206 2.12 -17.95 -7.35
N ASP A 207 2.35 -17.05 -8.31
CA ASP A 207 1.28 -16.37 -9.03
C ASP A 207 0.54 -17.37 -9.90
N GLU A 208 -0.78 -17.22 -10.03
CA GLU A 208 -1.60 -18.10 -10.85
C GLU A 208 -1.48 -17.71 -12.33
N ALA A 209 -1.59 -18.69 -13.22
CA ALA A 209 -1.44 -18.46 -14.66
C ALA A 209 -2.33 -17.32 -15.23
N PRO A 210 -3.58 -17.12 -14.78
CA PRO A 210 -4.40 -15.98 -15.20
C PRO A 210 -3.89 -14.60 -14.74
N GLU A 211 -3.00 -14.56 -13.75
CA GLU A 211 -2.41 -13.32 -13.22
C GLU A 211 -1.15 -12.92 -13.98
N LEU A 212 -0.51 -13.87 -14.67
CA LEU A 212 0.74 -13.67 -15.39
C LEU A 212 0.51 -13.24 -16.84
N ARG A 213 1.39 -12.37 -17.35
CA ARG A 213 1.46 -12.09 -18.78
C ARG A 213 1.88 -13.35 -19.54
N VAL A 214 1.25 -13.55 -20.68
CA VAL A 214 1.71 -14.57 -21.66
C VAL A 214 2.90 -13.96 -22.37
N ALA A 215 4.04 -14.66 -22.29
CA ALA A 215 5.29 -14.27 -22.94
C ALA A 215 5.19 -14.34 -24.47
#